data_75c5f3033aa46216a933dc829a28be4c
#
_entry.id   75c5f3033aa46216a933dc829a28be4c
#
_cell.length_a   1.000
_cell.length_b   1.000
_cell.length_c   1.000
_cell.angle_alpha   90.00
_cell.angle_beta   90.00
_cell.angle_gamma   90.00
#
_symmetry.space_group_name_H-M   'P 1'
#
loop_
_entity.id
_entity.type
_entity.pdbx_description
1 polymer ?
#
loop_
_entity_poly.entity_id
_entity_poly.type
_entity_poly.pdbx_seq_one_letter_code
_entity_poly.pdbx_strand_id
1 'polypeptide(L)'
;MKLKLNKEELTNAVSIVARAVSAKTSMSILECILISAADNEIKFTANNTDLGIETVIKCDKCKIAEPGTTAVEARLFSDIINKITDDPEEDIIFESDGNIIELKSSTSTFKIQERDPEQFPTLPLLNEDNYITLSHFTLKEIIKDTIFSIAANDSNKMMTGELFEVNGNSLRVVALDGHRIAIKNTELRDIYGNYKAIIPGKTLNEISKIITGETDAEVNIFFENESVMFKFDDTVVVSRLIDGEYFNIDAMLSNDYETKITVSRKELLSHVERSTILIRETDKKPLVFNIKDQSLNLKLNTVLGSLNSDLLVNKSGKDLMIGFNPKFILDALRVIEDEEVSLYMTNSKAPCFIRDEKNSYIYLILPINFNQAAY
;
A
#
# COMPACT_ATOMS: atom_id res chain seq x y z
N MET A 1 20.66 30.73 1.39
CA MET A 1 20.97 29.36 1.85
C MET A 1 22.04 28.74 0.97
N LYS A 2 23.04 28.06 1.56
CA LYS A 2 24.13 27.45 0.76
C LYS A 2 24.48 26.08 1.36
N LEU A 3 24.34 25.03 0.52
CA LEU A 3 24.47 23.63 0.92
C LEU A 3 25.39 22.88 -0.04
N LYS A 4 26.02 21.83 0.47
CA LYS A 4 26.74 20.84 -0.31
C LYS A 4 26.25 19.46 0.11
N LEU A 5 25.73 18.68 -0.81
CA LEU A 5 25.01 17.42 -0.61
C LEU A 5 25.51 16.37 -1.58
N ASN A 6 25.69 15.15 -1.11
CA ASN A 6 25.89 14.01 -2.01
C ASN A 6 24.65 13.80 -2.88
N LYS A 7 24.86 13.50 -4.17
CA LYS A 7 23.75 13.31 -5.13
C LYS A 7 22.81 12.17 -4.75
N GLU A 8 23.36 11.04 -4.31
CA GLU A 8 22.56 9.85 -3.95
C GLU A 8 21.63 10.18 -2.78
N GLU A 9 22.15 10.78 -1.70
CA GLU A 9 21.37 11.19 -0.53
C GLU A 9 20.30 12.22 -0.91
N LEU A 10 20.63 13.20 -1.75
CA LEU A 10 19.68 14.20 -2.23
C LEU A 10 18.58 13.55 -3.09
N THR A 11 18.94 12.64 -4.00
CA THR A 11 17.99 11.93 -4.85
C THR A 11 17.05 11.07 -4.01
N ASN A 12 17.56 10.37 -3.01
CA ASN A 12 16.77 9.55 -2.11
C ASN A 12 15.77 10.41 -1.33
N ALA A 13 16.24 11.47 -0.65
CA ALA A 13 15.37 12.36 0.12
C ALA A 13 14.26 12.96 -0.75
N VAL A 14 14.58 13.47 -1.93
CA VAL A 14 13.61 14.04 -2.87
C VAL A 14 12.61 12.98 -3.35
N SER A 15 13.06 11.75 -3.65
CA SER A 15 12.19 10.66 -4.10
C SER A 15 11.18 10.23 -3.03
N ILE A 16 11.58 10.29 -1.76
CA ILE A 16 10.72 9.99 -0.60
C ILE A 16 9.63 11.04 -0.47
N VAL A 17 9.99 12.33 -0.37
CA VAL A 17 9.00 13.37 -0.09
C VAL A 17 8.12 13.69 -1.30
N ALA A 18 8.62 13.53 -2.53
CA ALA A 18 7.85 13.76 -3.76
C ALA A 18 6.55 12.92 -3.84
N ARG A 19 6.46 11.83 -3.06
CA ARG A 19 5.26 10.98 -2.95
C ARG A 19 4.08 11.68 -2.27
N ALA A 20 4.34 12.72 -1.46
CA ALA A 20 3.30 13.54 -0.84
C ALA A 20 2.96 14.79 -1.66
N VAL A 21 3.59 15.01 -2.81
CA VAL A 21 3.30 16.15 -3.67
C VAL A 21 1.96 15.97 -4.37
N SER A 22 1.16 17.02 -4.43
CA SER A 22 -0.11 16.99 -5.14
C SER A 22 0.09 17.04 -6.65
N ALA A 23 -0.53 16.12 -7.38
CA ALA A 23 -0.51 16.12 -8.83
C ALA A 23 -1.47 17.17 -9.46
N LYS A 24 -2.50 17.58 -8.72
CA LYS A 24 -3.51 18.58 -9.12
C LYS A 24 -4.01 19.31 -7.87
N THR A 25 -3.69 20.57 -7.75
CA THR A 25 -4.11 21.42 -6.64
C THR A 25 -4.42 22.83 -7.09
N SER A 26 -5.30 23.52 -6.36
CA SER A 26 -5.51 24.96 -6.52
C SER A 26 -4.44 25.80 -5.79
N MET A 27 -3.65 25.17 -4.92
CA MET A 27 -2.58 25.80 -4.14
C MET A 27 -1.22 25.40 -4.73
N SER A 28 -0.63 26.22 -5.57
CA SER A 28 0.62 25.92 -6.28
C SER A 28 1.80 25.57 -5.35
N ILE A 29 1.76 26.02 -4.09
CA ILE A 29 2.79 25.69 -3.10
C ILE A 29 2.81 24.21 -2.73
N LEU A 30 1.66 23.50 -2.84
CA LEU A 30 1.57 22.05 -2.60
C LEU A 30 2.14 21.20 -3.75
N GLU A 31 2.56 21.84 -4.84
CA GLU A 31 3.35 21.20 -5.91
C GLU A 31 4.86 21.28 -5.62
N CYS A 32 5.25 21.88 -4.48
CA CYS A 32 6.62 22.13 -4.10
C CYS A 32 7.10 21.17 -3.00
N ILE A 33 8.43 21.09 -2.89
CA ILE A 33 9.16 20.56 -1.74
C ILE A 33 9.70 21.74 -0.96
N LEU A 34 9.43 21.78 0.34
CA LEU A 34 10.09 22.69 1.27
C LEU A 34 11.43 22.09 1.67
N ILE A 35 12.48 22.89 1.63
CA ILE A 35 13.84 22.53 2.05
C ILE A 35 14.26 23.49 3.15
N SER A 36 14.55 22.97 4.35
CA SER A 36 14.99 23.75 5.48
C SER A 36 16.32 23.22 6.01
N ALA A 37 17.32 24.07 6.10
CA ALA A 37 18.67 23.73 6.56
C ALA A 37 19.00 24.53 7.81
N ALA A 38 19.13 23.85 8.94
CA ALA A 38 19.49 24.40 10.24
C ALA A 38 20.08 23.31 11.14
N ASP A 39 20.74 23.67 12.20
CA ASP A 39 21.15 22.79 13.32
C ASP A 39 21.83 21.47 12.90
N ASN A 40 22.64 21.52 11.85
CA ASN A 40 23.36 20.37 11.32
C ASN A 40 22.48 19.32 10.63
N GLU A 41 21.30 19.68 10.17
CA GLU A 41 20.41 18.82 9.41
C GLU A 41 19.72 19.56 8.26
N ILE A 42 19.34 18.84 7.22
CA ILE A 42 18.56 19.36 6.11
C ILE A 42 17.27 18.57 6.05
N LYS A 43 16.14 19.25 6.23
CA LYS A 43 14.79 18.71 6.17
C LYS A 43 14.20 18.94 4.79
N PHE A 44 13.64 17.90 4.22
CA PHE A 44 12.83 17.95 3.02
C PHE A 44 11.40 17.62 3.41
N THR A 45 10.44 18.46 3.03
CA THR A 45 9.02 18.27 3.39
C THR A 45 8.14 18.45 2.17
N ALA A 46 7.20 17.55 1.96
CA ALA A 46 6.10 17.74 1.02
C ALA A 46 4.75 17.42 1.70
N ASN A 47 3.70 18.10 1.27
CA ASN A 47 2.38 17.99 1.91
C ASN A 47 1.28 18.30 0.89
N ASN A 48 0.26 17.46 0.82
CA ASN A 48 -0.93 17.69 -0.03
C ASN A 48 -2.22 17.85 0.77
N THR A 49 -2.11 18.18 2.08
CA THR A 49 -3.18 18.30 3.08
C THR A 49 -3.76 17.00 3.63
N ASP A 50 -3.70 15.91 2.88
CA ASP A 50 -4.13 14.57 3.33
C ASP A 50 -2.94 13.71 3.74
N LEU A 51 -1.82 13.89 3.06
CA LEU A 51 -0.56 13.18 3.28
C LEU A 51 0.59 14.18 3.32
N GLY A 52 1.37 14.14 4.39
CA GLY A 52 2.62 14.88 4.54
C GLY A 52 3.78 13.92 4.77
N ILE A 53 4.92 14.20 4.15
CA ILE A 53 6.15 13.42 4.32
C ILE A 53 7.29 14.39 4.58
N GLU A 54 8.02 14.13 5.64
CA GLU A 54 9.26 14.81 5.99
C GLU A 54 10.39 13.78 6.09
N THR A 55 11.55 14.09 5.52
CA THR A 55 12.77 13.29 5.69
C THR A 55 13.96 14.17 5.93
N VAL A 56 14.95 13.67 6.68
CA VAL A 56 16.09 14.44 7.17
C VAL A 56 17.39 13.85 6.65
N ILE A 57 18.26 14.70 6.11
CA ILE A 57 19.66 14.38 5.86
C ILE A 57 20.50 14.98 6.99
N LYS A 58 21.18 14.14 7.77
CA LYS A 58 22.11 14.58 8.83
C LYS A 58 23.45 14.99 8.25
N CYS A 59 24.12 15.95 8.90
CA CYS A 59 25.34 16.54 8.37
C CYS A 59 26.66 15.75 8.61
N ASP A 60 26.58 14.47 8.83
CA ASP A 60 27.66 13.53 8.48
C ASP A 60 27.75 13.29 6.95
N LYS A 61 26.63 13.52 6.24
CA LYS A 61 26.45 13.32 4.78
C LYS A 61 26.21 14.62 4.00
N CYS A 62 26.31 15.77 4.64
CA CYS A 62 26.07 17.07 4.03
C CYS A 62 26.92 18.17 4.68
N LYS A 63 27.00 19.33 4.04
CA LYS A 63 27.61 20.54 4.59
C LYS A 63 26.69 21.73 4.42
N ILE A 64 26.33 22.37 5.52
CA ILE A 64 25.58 23.63 5.54
C ILE A 64 26.58 24.75 5.70
N ALA A 65 26.80 25.53 4.63
CA ALA A 65 27.64 26.72 4.67
C ALA A 65 26.84 27.95 5.14
N GLU A 66 25.57 28.04 4.72
CA GLU A 66 24.63 29.07 5.13
C GLU A 66 23.25 28.44 5.36
N PRO A 67 22.69 28.52 6.59
CA PRO A 67 21.36 28.02 6.87
C PRO A 67 20.28 28.83 6.13
N GLY A 68 19.06 28.27 6.07
CA GLY A 68 17.93 28.93 5.45
C GLY A 68 16.82 27.98 5.06
N THR A 69 15.75 28.54 4.50
CA THR A 69 14.57 27.79 4.05
C THR A 69 14.15 28.24 2.66
N THR A 70 13.79 27.32 1.79
CA THR A 70 13.33 27.58 0.42
C THR A 70 12.27 26.57 0.04
N ALA A 71 11.45 26.89 -0.97
CA ALA A 71 10.53 25.95 -1.58
C ALA A 71 10.78 25.88 -3.10
N VAL A 72 10.71 24.68 -3.66
CA VAL A 72 11.00 24.40 -5.07
C VAL A 72 9.95 23.48 -5.68
N GLU A 73 9.59 23.70 -6.94
CA GLU A 73 8.66 22.86 -7.67
C GLU A 73 9.23 21.42 -7.76
N ALA A 74 8.50 20.47 -7.22
CA ALA A 74 8.97 19.11 -6.93
C ALA A 74 9.35 18.33 -8.19
N ARG A 75 8.53 18.40 -9.24
CA ARG A 75 8.74 17.63 -10.46
C ARG A 75 9.99 18.10 -11.20
N LEU A 76 10.11 19.40 -11.40
CA LEU A 76 11.28 20.00 -12.07
C LEU A 76 12.55 19.70 -11.26
N PHE A 77 12.49 19.87 -9.94
CA PHE A 77 13.62 19.60 -9.05
C PHE A 77 14.05 18.12 -9.11
N SER A 78 13.10 17.19 -9.05
CA SER A 78 13.37 15.74 -9.19
C SER A 78 13.99 15.42 -10.55
N ASP A 79 13.47 15.99 -11.64
CA ASP A 79 13.99 15.75 -13.00
C ASP A 79 15.43 16.27 -13.14
N ILE A 80 15.75 17.44 -12.55
CA ILE A 80 17.10 18.01 -12.57
C ILE A 80 18.06 17.12 -11.77
N ILE A 81 17.72 16.78 -10.51
CA ILE A 81 18.59 15.98 -9.64
C ILE A 81 18.90 14.62 -10.27
N ASN A 82 17.91 13.98 -10.89
CA ASN A 82 18.12 12.71 -11.55
C ASN A 82 19.10 12.78 -12.74
N LYS A 83 19.28 13.98 -13.36
CA LYS A 83 20.04 14.17 -14.60
C LYS A 83 21.24 15.10 -14.47
N ILE A 84 21.48 15.74 -13.33
CA ILE A 84 22.52 16.76 -13.15
C ILE A 84 23.94 16.20 -13.31
N THR A 85 24.12 14.94 -12.93
CA THR A 85 25.33 14.14 -13.11
C THR A 85 24.97 12.66 -13.14
N ASP A 86 25.80 11.83 -13.79
CA ASP A 86 25.67 10.37 -13.78
C ASP A 86 26.41 9.72 -12.59
N ASP A 87 27.29 10.48 -11.90
CA ASP A 87 28.03 9.99 -10.75
C ASP A 87 27.18 10.13 -9.47
N PRO A 88 26.77 9.02 -8.82
CA PRO A 88 25.96 9.06 -7.60
C PRO A 88 26.74 9.64 -6.39
N GLU A 89 28.06 9.51 -6.38
CA GLU A 89 28.93 9.98 -5.29
C GLU A 89 29.31 11.47 -5.42
N GLU A 90 28.95 12.12 -6.54
CA GLU A 90 29.27 13.52 -6.74
C GLU A 90 28.51 14.43 -5.77
N ASP A 91 29.21 15.43 -5.24
CA ASP A 91 28.60 16.47 -4.42
C ASP A 91 27.91 17.54 -5.28
N ILE A 92 26.64 17.80 -4.97
CA ILE A 92 25.86 18.88 -5.58
C ILE A 92 25.92 20.11 -4.68
N ILE A 93 26.27 21.25 -5.28
CA ILE A 93 26.19 22.56 -4.60
C ILE A 93 24.80 23.12 -4.87
N PHE A 94 24.10 23.44 -3.79
CA PHE A 94 22.78 24.07 -3.79
C PHE A 94 22.87 25.45 -3.19
N GLU A 95 22.54 26.48 -3.95
CA GLU A 95 22.53 27.88 -3.50
C GLU A 95 21.17 28.52 -3.78
N SER A 96 20.58 29.22 -2.78
CA SER A 96 19.34 29.97 -2.90
C SER A 96 19.56 31.39 -2.42
N ASP A 97 19.10 32.39 -3.19
CA ASP A 97 19.22 33.82 -2.89
C ASP A 97 17.87 34.48 -2.53
N GLY A 98 16.78 33.72 -2.44
CA GLY A 98 15.42 34.20 -2.18
C GLY A 98 14.59 34.40 -3.47
N ASN A 99 15.16 34.23 -4.66
CA ASN A 99 14.48 34.31 -5.96
C ASN A 99 14.81 33.13 -6.85
N ILE A 100 16.06 32.70 -6.85
CA ILE A 100 16.59 31.68 -7.74
C ILE A 100 17.34 30.64 -6.91
N ILE A 101 17.12 29.39 -7.23
CA ILE A 101 17.90 28.26 -6.76
C ILE A 101 18.89 27.89 -7.86
N GLU A 102 20.16 27.87 -7.53
CA GLU A 102 21.24 27.40 -8.40
C GLU A 102 21.75 26.05 -7.93
N LEU A 103 21.72 25.08 -8.84
CA LEU A 103 22.22 23.71 -8.62
C LEU A 103 23.43 23.48 -9.50
N LYS A 104 24.57 23.11 -8.91
CA LYS A 104 25.83 22.90 -9.62
C LYS A 104 26.39 21.52 -9.37
N SER A 105 26.79 20.86 -10.46
CA SER A 105 27.70 19.71 -10.46
C SER A 105 29.04 20.14 -11.09
N SER A 106 29.97 19.18 -11.25
CA SER A 106 31.23 19.40 -11.94
C SER A 106 31.06 19.82 -13.42
N THR A 107 29.96 19.40 -14.05
CA THR A 107 29.71 19.55 -15.49
C THR A 107 28.50 20.40 -15.84
N SER A 108 27.58 20.61 -14.91
CA SER A 108 26.29 21.23 -15.18
C SER A 108 25.88 22.25 -14.13
N THR A 109 25.18 23.31 -14.59
CA THR A 109 24.58 24.31 -13.71
C THR A 109 23.14 24.55 -14.13
N PHE A 110 22.22 24.42 -13.21
CA PHE A 110 20.80 24.74 -13.40
C PHE A 110 20.40 25.92 -12.53
N LYS A 111 19.55 26.78 -13.07
CA LYS A 111 18.93 27.90 -12.33
C LYS A 111 17.42 27.77 -12.46
N ILE A 112 16.74 27.68 -11.34
CA ILE A 112 15.27 27.50 -11.28
C ILE A 112 14.67 28.53 -10.34
N GLN A 113 13.37 28.82 -10.54
CA GLN A 113 12.63 29.76 -9.71
C GLN A 113 12.40 29.18 -8.31
N GLU A 114 12.69 29.97 -7.30
CA GLU A 114 12.32 29.71 -5.92
C GLU A 114 10.84 30.05 -5.70
N ARG A 115 10.20 29.37 -4.76
CA ARG A 115 8.87 29.70 -4.24
C ARG A 115 8.97 30.18 -2.81
N ASP A 116 8.02 31.01 -2.41
CA ASP A 116 7.98 31.57 -1.06
C ASP A 116 7.71 30.47 -0.02
N PRO A 117 8.66 30.10 0.83
CA PRO A 117 8.50 29.06 1.83
C PRO A 117 7.48 29.39 2.93
N GLU A 118 7.17 30.68 3.18
CA GLU A 118 6.20 31.08 4.21
C GLU A 118 4.77 30.64 3.88
N GLN A 119 4.48 30.37 2.61
CA GLN A 119 3.18 29.87 2.15
C GLN A 119 3.04 28.36 2.34
N PHE A 120 4.10 27.65 2.69
CA PHE A 120 4.07 26.19 2.81
C PHE A 120 3.39 25.78 4.13
N PRO A 121 2.34 24.93 4.09
CA PRO A 121 1.64 24.51 5.30
C PRO A 121 2.52 23.56 6.12
N THR A 122 2.66 23.86 7.41
CA THR A 122 3.40 23.02 8.36
C THR A 122 2.71 21.67 8.55
N LEU A 123 3.49 20.61 8.74
CA LEU A 123 2.94 19.34 9.17
C LEU A 123 2.41 19.45 10.62
N PRO A 124 1.29 18.78 10.94
CA PRO A 124 0.78 18.76 12.30
C PRO A 124 1.79 18.05 13.22
N LEU A 125 2.00 18.64 14.40
CA LEU A 125 2.72 17.98 15.48
C LEU A 125 1.77 16.99 16.15
N LEU A 126 2.09 15.70 16.10
CA LEU A 126 1.31 14.64 16.74
C LEU A 126 1.96 14.26 18.09
N ASN A 127 1.12 13.82 19.02
CA ASN A 127 1.59 13.27 20.29
C ASN A 127 2.23 11.89 20.05
N GLU A 128 3.39 11.66 20.64
CA GLU A 128 4.14 10.40 20.51
C GLU A 128 3.82 9.39 21.63
N ASP A 129 2.71 9.55 22.39
CA ASP A 129 2.39 8.68 23.52
C ASP A 129 1.71 7.35 23.11
N ASN A 130 0.87 7.39 22.04
CA ASN A 130 0.03 6.26 21.64
C ASN A 130 0.56 5.65 20.35
N TYR A 131 1.39 4.63 20.44
CA TYR A 131 1.99 4.01 19.27
C TYR A 131 2.07 2.48 19.37
N ILE A 132 2.34 1.84 18.23
CA ILE A 132 2.79 0.46 18.12
C ILE A 132 4.08 0.41 17.31
N THR A 133 4.89 -0.62 17.52
CA THR A 133 6.12 -0.86 16.75
C THR A 133 5.98 -2.12 15.90
N LEU A 134 6.32 -2.01 14.63
CA LEU A 134 6.44 -3.12 13.68
C LEU A 134 7.82 -3.08 13.01
N SER A 135 8.29 -4.22 12.48
CA SER A 135 9.41 -4.18 11.53
C SER A 135 8.93 -3.67 10.16
N HIS A 136 9.86 -3.10 9.38
CA HIS A 136 9.58 -2.73 7.97
C HIS A 136 9.03 -3.91 7.19
N PHE A 137 9.61 -5.10 7.39
CA PHE A 137 9.14 -6.34 6.76
C PHE A 137 7.68 -6.63 7.11
N THR A 138 7.34 -6.63 8.40
CA THR A 138 5.98 -6.95 8.86
C THR A 138 4.94 -5.97 8.32
N LEU A 139 5.22 -4.66 8.37
CA LEU A 139 4.29 -3.66 7.82
C LEU A 139 4.12 -3.81 6.32
N LYS A 140 5.20 -4.07 5.59
CA LYS A 140 5.16 -4.28 4.14
C LYS A 140 4.37 -5.53 3.76
N GLU A 141 4.53 -6.61 4.52
CA GLU A 141 3.77 -7.85 4.37
C GLU A 141 2.27 -7.62 4.63
N ILE A 142 1.92 -6.95 5.72
CA ILE A 142 0.53 -6.60 6.04
C ILE A 142 -0.11 -5.82 4.89
N ILE A 143 0.54 -4.76 4.42
CA ILE A 143 0.02 -3.95 3.31
C ILE A 143 -0.12 -4.80 2.03
N LYS A 144 0.90 -5.59 1.67
CA LYS A 144 0.87 -6.48 0.51
C LYS A 144 -0.32 -7.43 0.55
N ASP A 145 -0.60 -8.00 1.74
CA ASP A 145 -1.61 -9.04 1.93
C ASP A 145 -3.05 -8.50 1.98
N THR A 146 -3.25 -7.18 2.10
CA THR A 146 -4.59 -6.60 2.29
C THR A 146 -4.96 -5.56 1.23
N ILE A 147 -4.02 -4.71 0.79
CA ILE A 147 -4.26 -3.51 -0.02
C ILE A 147 -4.99 -3.77 -1.35
N PHE A 148 -4.84 -4.96 -1.92
CA PHE A 148 -5.51 -5.32 -3.18
C PHE A 148 -7.03 -5.41 -3.05
N SER A 149 -7.55 -5.49 -1.83
CA SER A 149 -8.99 -5.60 -1.54
C SER A 149 -9.68 -4.27 -1.28
N ILE A 150 -8.98 -3.13 -1.25
CA ILE A 150 -9.65 -1.83 -1.16
C ILE A 150 -10.33 -1.45 -2.48
N ALA A 151 -11.34 -0.60 -2.40
CA ALA A 151 -11.95 0.02 -3.57
C ALA A 151 -11.04 1.12 -4.13
N ALA A 152 -10.82 1.12 -5.44
CA ALA A 152 -10.00 2.15 -6.09
C ALA A 152 -10.65 3.54 -6.03
N ASN A 153 -11.96 3.60 -6.25
CA ASN A 153 -12.80 4.79 -6.11
C ASN A 153 -14.20 4.31 -5.68
N ASP A 154 -14.66 4.74 -4.53
CA ASP A 154 -15.99 4.42 -4.04
C ASP A 154 -16.67 5.68 -3.48
N SER A 155 -18.00 5.71 -3.58
CA SER A 155 -18.85 6.71 -2.92
C SER A 155 -18.75 6.58 -1.38
N ASN A 156 -18.52 5.37 -0.90
CA ASN A 156 -18.18 5.09 0.48
C ASN A 156 -16.68 5.14 0.70
N LYS A 157 -16.17 6.26 1.18
CA LYS A 157 -14.74 6.50 1.40
C LYS A 157 -14.07 5.45 2.30
N MET A 158 -14.80 4.82 3.23
CA MET A 158 -14.25 3.79 4.12
C MET A 158 -13.70 2.59 3.36
N MET A 159 -14.28 2.24 2.21
CA MET A 159 -13.76 1.15 1.36
C MET A 159 -12.46 1.50 0.62
N THR A 160 -12.05 2.78 0.61
CA THR A 160 -10.78 3.21 0.01
C THR A 160 -9.60 3.19 0.98
N GLY A 161 -9.85 2.76 2.22
CA GLY A 161 -8.85 2.63 3.28
C GLY A 161 -8.87 1.25 3.90
N GLU A 162 -7.87 1.00 4.72
CA GLU A 162 -7.76 -0.21 5.53
C GLU A 162 -8.01 0.10 7.00
N LEU A 163 -8.76 -0.77 7.65
CA LEU A 163 -8.97 -0.71 9.09
C LEU A 163 -7.79 -1.37 9.80
N PHE A 164 -7.14 -0.63 10.67
CA PHE A 164 -6.16 -1.13 11.63
C PHE A 164 -6.83 -1.23 13.00
N GLU A 165 -6.90 -2.42 13.57
CA GLU A 165 -7.42 -2.69 14.90
C GLU A 165 -6.33 -3.31 15.77
N VAL A 166 -5.92 -2.61 16.81
CA VAL A 166 -4.96 -3.10 17.83
C VAL A 166 -5.72 -3.43 19.08
N ASN A 167 -5.48 -4.61 19.65
CA ASN A 167 -6.02 -5.05 20.93
C ASN A 167 -4.96 -5.85 21.70
N GLY A 168 -4.31 -5.20 22.66
CA GLY A 168 -3.19 -5.79 23.38
C GLY A 168 -2.01 -6.10 22.46
N ASN A 169 -1.67 -7.37 22.29
CA ASN A 169 -0.62 -7.83 21.39
C ASN A 169 -1.14 -8.30 20.02
N SER A 170 -2.39 -8.04 19.68
CA SER A 170 -2.98 -8.43 18.41
C SER A 170 -3.20 -7.21 17.51
N LEU A 171 -2.69 -7.27 16.30
CA LEU A 171 -3.01 -6.35 15.21
C LEU A 171 -3.81 -7.09 14.16
N ARG A 172 -4.99 -6.58 13.84
CA ARG A 172 -5.85 -7.02 12.75
C ARG A 172 -5.96 -5.90 11.73
N VAL A 173 -5.65 -6.20 10.48
CA VAL A 173 -5.81 -5.26 9.37
C VAL A 173 -6.84 -5.80 8.40
N VAL A 174 -7.77 -4.94 7.98
CA VAL A 174 -8.92 -5.31 7.15
C VAL A 174 -9.08 -4.35 5.99
N ALA A 175 -9.22 -4.90 4.79
CA ALA A 175 -9.55 -4.20 3.55
C ALA A 175 -10.76 -4.83 2.86
N LEU A 176 -11.64 -4.03 2.24
CA LEU A 176 -12.79 -4.53 1.49
C LEU A 176 -13.24 -3.58 0.37
N ASP A 177 -13.89 -4.14 -0.66
CA ASP A 177 -14.45 -3.39 -1.81
C ASP A 177 -15.92 -3.69 -2.09
N GLY A 178 -16.63 -4.33 -1.14
CA GLY A 178 -18.02 -4.76 -1.29
C GLY A 178 -18.21 -6.10 -2.03
N HIS A 179 -17.15 -6.66 -2.62
CA HIS A 179 -17.17 -7.97 -3.28
C HIS A 179 -16.21 -8.97 -2.67
N ARG A 180 -15.23 -8.49 -1.93
CA ARG A 180 -14.20 -9.27 -1.26
C ARG A 180 -13.73 -8.58 0.01
N ILE A 181 -13.15 -9.34 0.91
CA ILE A 181 -12.53 -8.86 2.14
C ILE A 181 -11.17 -9.55 2.25
N ALA A 182 -10.14 -8.79 2.58
CA ALA A 182 -8.84 -9.30 3.00
C ALA A 182 -8.61 -8.94 4.46
N ILE A 183 -8.18 -9.92 5.25
CA ILE A 183 -7.83 -9.74 6.66
C ILE A 183 -6.44 -10.33 6.87
N LYS A 184 -5.57 -9.58 7.51
CA LYS A 184 -4.29 -10.04 8.06
C LYS A 184 -4.32 -9.91 9.57
N ASN A 185 -4.02 -11.01 10.27
CA ASN A 185 -3.84 -11.03 11.72
C ASN A 185 -2.36 -11.21 12.03
N THR A 186 -1.82 -10.35 12.88
CA THR A 186 -0.41 -10.33 13.25
C THR A 186 -0.27 -10.20 14.76
N GLU A 187 0.59 -10.99 15.36
CA GLU A 187 0.94 -10.88 16.76
C GLU A 187 2.06 -9.84 16.92
N LEU A 188 1.83 -8.85 17.78
CA LEU A 188 2.79 -7.81 18.11
C LEU A 188 3.77 -8.33 19.18
N ARG A 189 5.00 -7.78 19.18
CA ARG A 189 6.03 -8.16 20.16
C ARG A 189 5.66 -7.74 21.58
N ASP A 190 5.02 -6.56 21.71
CA ASP A 190 4.66 -5.94 22.97
C ASP A 190 3.14 -5.83 23.12
N ILE A 191 2.70 -5.54 24.34
CA ILE A 191 1.28 -5.30 24.65
C ILE A 191 1.03 -3.80 24.60
N TYR A 192 0.09 -3.39 23.75
CA TYR A 192 -0.28 -1.99 23.54
C TYR A 192 -1.71 -1.70 24.02
N GLY A 193 -2.12 -0.44 23.94
CA GLY A 193 -3.50 -0.03 24.12
C GLY A 193 -4.42 -0.51 22.99
N ASN A 194 -5.70 -0.19 23.10
CA ASN A 194 -6.66 -0.47 22.04
C ASN A 194 -6.73 0.72 21.10
N TYR A 195 -6.40 0.49 19.84
CA TYR A 195 -6.46 1.51 18.79
C TYR A 195 -7.30 1.02 17.62
N LYS A 196 -8.01 1.94 17.00
CA LYS A 196 -8.81 1.67 15.82
C LYS A 196 -8.70 2.86 14.87
N ALA A 197 -8.22 2.62 13.65
CA ALA A 197 -8.01 3.68 12.66
C ALA A 197 -8.28 3.17 11.24
N ILE A 198 -8.92 4.00 10.39
CA ILE A 198 -9.09 3.71 8.96
C ILE A 198 -8.06 4.54 8.21
N ILE A 199 -7.00 3.87 7.75
CA ILE A 199 -5.87 4.51 7.08
C ILE A 199 -6.11 4.50 5.57
N PRO A 200 -6.00 5.64 4.87
CA PRO A 200 -6.17 5.68 3.42
C PRO A 200 -5.20 4.73 2.70
N GLY A 201 -5.72 3.94 1.76
CA GLY A 201 -4.88 3.00 1.00
C GLY A 201 -3.81 3.68 0.16
N LYS A 202 -4.03 4.94 -0.25
CA LYS A 202 -2.99 5.75 -0.91
C LYS A 202 -1.77 5.94 0.00
N THR A 203 -2.00 6.28 1.27
CA THR A 203 -0.94 6.45 2.27
C THR A 203 -0.15 5.15 2.44
N LEU A 204 -0.85 4.04 2.65
CA LEU A 204 -0.20 2.72 2.83
C LEU A 204 0.60 2.30 1.60
N ASN A 205 0.07 2.54 0.39
CA ASN A 205 0.79 2.30 -0.85
C ASN A 205 2.08 3.13 -0.97
N GLU A 206 2.08 4.40 -0.54
CA GLU A 206 3.30 5.21 -0.59
C GLU A 206 4.29 4.76 0.49
N ILE A 207 3.84 4.44 1.71
CA ILE A 207 4.69 3.89 2.78
C ILE A 207 5.36 2.60 2.32
N SER A 208 4.63 1.66 1.71
CA SER A 208 5.17 0.38 1.24
C SER A 208 6.29 0.51 0.20
N LYS A 209 6.36 1.65 -0.50
CA LYS A 209 7.42 1.97 -1.48
C LYS A 209 8.63 2.67 -0.85
N ILE A 210 8.47 3.29 0.33
CA ILE A 210 9.53 4.00 1.05
C ILE A 210 10.30 3.04 1.94
N ILE A 211 9.60 2.20 2.72
CA ILE A 211 10.23 1.27 3.66
C ILE A 211 11.04 0.19 2.94
N THR A 212 12.22 -0.14 3.49
CA THR A 212 13.16 -1.08 2.87
C THR A 212 12.64 -2.53 2.84
N GLY A 213 11.88 -2.93 3.86
CA GLY A 213 11.42 -4.31 4.06
C GLY A 213 12.40 -5.16 4.86
N GLU A 214 13.33 -4.54 5.57
CA GLU A 214 14.25 -5.22 6.47
C GLU A 214 13.54 -5.66 7.76
N THR A 215 14.01 -6.76 8.34
CA THR A 215 13.43 -7.32 9.57
C THR A 215 13.84 -6.57 10.82
N ASP A 216 15.02 -5.94 10.79
CA ASP A 216 15.64 -5.28 11.93
C ASP A 216 15.32 -3.76 11.98
N ALA A 217 14.89 -3.19 10.85
CA ALA A 217 14.42 -1.82 10.81
C ALA A 217 13.00 -1.72 11.35
N GLU A 218 12.73 -0.74 12.21
CA GLU A 218 11.47 -0.57 12.91
C GLU A 218 10.69 0.65 12.41
N VAL A 219 9.38 0.52 12.37
CA VAL A 219 8.44 1.61 12.16
C VAL A 219 7.55 1.76 13.38
N ASN A 220 7.48 2.97 13.93
CA ASN A 220 6.54 3.33 14.97
C ASN A 220 5.31 3.98 14.33
N ILE A 221 4.13 3.46 14.66
CA ILE A 221 2.85 3.94 14.15
C ILE A 221 2.10 4.59 15.30
N PHE A 222 1.92 5.90 15.24
CA PHE A 222 1.25 6.71 16.26
C PHE A 222 -0.18 6.99 15.85
N PHE A 223 -1.12 6.77 16.76
CA PHE A 223 -2.56 6.91 16.51
C PHE A 223 -3.11 8.13 17.24
N GLU A 224 -3.77 9.00 16.48
CA GLU A 224 -4.58 10.12 17.00
C GLU A 224 -6.00 10.07 16.42
N ASN A 225 -6.89 10.96 16.90
CA ASN A 225 -8.29 10.93 16.52
C ASN A 225 -8.53 11.15 15.02
N GLU A 226 -7.76 12.04 14.38
CA GLU A 226 -7.97 12.45 12.98
C GLU A 226 -6.77 12.12 12.09
N SER A 227 -5.67 11.63 12.66
CA SER A 227 -4.40 11.44 11.97
C SER A 227 -3.67 10.20 12.44
N VAL A 228 -2.82 9.69 11.57
CA VAL A 228 -1.83 8.65 11.90
C VAL A 228 -0.46 9.12 11.46
N MET A 229 0.56 8.83 12.26
CA MET A 229 1.95 9.12 11.92
C MET A 229 2.75 7.82 11.89
N PHE A 230 3.58 7.68 10.87
CA PHE A 230 4.58 6.61 10.75
C PHE A 230 5.95 7.25 10.84
N LYS A 231 6.76 6.76 11.79
CA LYS A 231 8.12 7.26 12.02
C LYS A 231 9.09 6.10 11.89
N PHE A 232 10.01 6.22 10.97
CA PHE A 232 11.01 5.20 10.67
C PHE A 232 12.24 5.86 10.07
N ASP A 233 13.41 5.37 10.42
CA ASP A 233 14.70 5.96 10.04
C ASP A 233 14.72 7.47 10.32
N ASP A 234 15.06 8.27 9.33
CA ASP A 234 15.02 9.74 9.40
C ASP A 234 13.76 10.32 8.71
N THR A 235 12.70 9.50 8.56
CA THR A 235 11.47 9.85 7.83
C THR A 235 10.24 9.82 8.72
N VAL A 236 9.39 10.81 8.56
CA VAL A 236 8.06 10.93 9.18
C VAL A 236 7.01 11.06 8.10
N VAL A 237 6.00 10.21 8.17
CA VAL A 237 4.81 10.26 7.28
C VAL A 237 3.59 10.53 8.13
N VAL A 238 2.88 11.62 7.87
CA VAL A 238 1.63 11.97 8.54
C VAL A 238 0.49 11.86 7.55
N SER A 239 -0.58 11.18 7.93
CA SER A 239 -1.77 11.04 7.09
C SER A 239 -3.03 11.34 7.86
N ARG A 240 -3.99 12.01 7.21
CA ARG A 240 -5.35 12.08 7.72
C ARG A 240 -5.99 10.69 7.68
N LEU A 241 -6.79 10.40 8.71
CA LEU A 241 -7.61 9.19 8.75
C LEU A 241 -8.90 9.40 7.96
N ILE A 242 -9.49 8.30 7.51
CA ILE A 242 -10.85 8.29 6.96
C ILE A 242 -11.80 8.27 8.15
N ASP A 243 -12.63 9.30 8.28
CA ASP A 243 -13.62 9.41 9.34
C ASP A 243 -14.81 8.49 9.08
N GLY A 244 -15.30 7.87 10.16
CA GLY A 244 -16.50 7.04 10.16
C GLY A 244 -16.33 5.71 10.88
N GLU A 245 -17.43 4.97 10.94
CA GLU A 245 -17.48 3.62 11.51
C GLU A 245 -17.27 2.57 10.43
N TYR A 246 -16.25 1.74 10.57
CA TYR A 246 -15.98 0.65 9.62
C TYR A 246 -17.06 -0.43 9.71
N PHE A 247 -17.17 -1.25 8.69
CA PHE A 247 -18.17 -2.33 8.62
C PHE A 247 -18.00 -3.36 9.74
N ASN A 248 -19.10 -3.97 10.16
CA ASN A 248 -19.06 -5.08 11.11
C ASN A 248 -18.56 -6.36 10.41
N ILE A 249 -17.25 -6.53 10.40
CA ILE A 249 -16.57 -7.63 9.70
C ILE A 249 -16.88 -8.97 10.38
N ASP A 250 -16.99 -9.02 11.70
CA ASP A 250 -17.20 -10.27 12.44
C ASP A 250 -18.55 -10.92 12.08
N ALA A 251 -19.56 -10.11 11.76
CA ALA A 251 -20.86 -10.62 11.30
C ALA A 251 -20.79 -11.25 9.88
N MET A 252 -19.74 -10.98 9.12
CA MET A 252 -19.53 -11.50 7.76
C MET A 252 -18.69 -12.78 7.74
N LEU A 253 -17.99 -13.07 8.84
CA LEU A 253 -17.13 -14.24 8.95
C LEU A 253 -17.92 -15.46 9.41
N SER A 254 -17.65 -16.61 8.80
CA SER A 254 -18.16 -17.91 9.21
C SER A 254 -17.06 -18.96 9.15
N ASN A 255 -17.12 -19.88 10.12
CA ASN A 255 -16.28 -21.07 10.10
C ASN A 255 -16.99 -22.28 9.47
N ASP A 256 -18.30 -22.15 9.18
CA ASP A 256 -19.09 -23.23 8.61
C ASP A 256 -18.76 -23.42 7.13
N TYR A 257 -18.59 -24.66 6.72
CA TYR A 257 -18.42 -25.06 5.34
C TYR A 257 -19.00 -26.44 5.09
N GLU A 258 -19.48 -26.66 3.88
CA GLU A 258 -19.95 -27.97 3.39
C GLU A 258 -18.98 -28.60 2.38
N THR A 259 -18.11 -27.78 1.78
CA THR A 259 -17.09 -28.19 0.82
C THR A 259 -15.78 -27.51 1.14
N LYS A 260 -14.72 -28.30 1.33
CA LYS A 260 -13.33 -27.81 1.43
C LYS A 260 -12.53 -28.44 0.30
N ILE A 261 -11.72 -27.64 -0.37
CA ILE A 261 -10.67 -28.14 -1.27
C ILE A 261 -9.31 -27.62 -0.81
N THR A 262 -8.30 -28.46 -0.88
CA THR A 262 -6.90 -28.09 -0.72
C THR A 262 -6.18 -28.41 -2.03
N VAL A 263 -5.43 -27.43 -2.53
CA VAL A 263 -4.83 -27.50 -3.87
C VAL A 263 -3.49 -26.75 -3.88
N SER A 264 -2.57 -27.20 -4.76
CA SER A 264 -1.33 -26.46 -5.00
C SER A 264 -1.63 -25.02 -5.42
N ARG A 265 -1.14 -24.05 -4.64
CA ARG A 265 -1.32 -22.62 -4.93
C ARG A 265 -0.80 -22.27 -6.33
N LYS A 266 0.40 -22.77 -6.66
CA LYS A 266 1.05 -22.50 -7.97
C LYS A 266 0.23 -23.02 -9.14
N GLU A 267 -0.35 -24.21 -9.02
CA GLU A 267 -1.19 -24.79 -10.06
C GLU A 267 -2.50 -24.01 -10.20
N LEU A 268 -3.20 -23.75 -9.08
CA LEU A 268 -4.44 -22.98 -9.12
C LEU A 268 -4.21 -21.58 -9.70
N LEU A 269 -3.16 -20.86 -9.25
CA LEU A 269 -2.77 -19.57 -9.79
C LEU A 269 -2.60 -19.61 -11.32
N SER A 270 -1.79 -20.56 -11.83
CA SER A 270 -1.51 -20.71 -13.26
C SER A 270 -2.78 -20.97 -14.06
N HIS A 271 -3.68 -21.83 -13.55
CA HIS A 271 -4.92 -22.17 -14.24
C HIS A 271 -5.92 -21.01 -14.25
N VAL A 272 -6.02 -20.26 -13.15
CA VAL A 272 -6.85 -19.04 -13.09
C VAL A 272 -6.27 -17.93 -13.97
N GLU A 273 -4.95 -17.74 -14.02
CA GLU A 273 -4.30 -16.78 -14.93
C GLU A 273 -4.63 -17.02 -16.40
N ARG A 274 -4.65 -18.28 -16.85
CA ARG A 274 -5.07 -18.62 -18.23
C ARG A 274 -6.48 -18.13 -18.54
N SER A 275 -7.38 -18.14 -17.57
CA SER A 275 -8.76 -17.67 -17.78
C SER A 275 -8.84 -16.18 -18.09
N THR A 276 -7.92 -15.37 -17.56
CA THR A 276 -7.94 -13.91 -17.76
C THR A 276 -7.62 -13.49 -19.19
N ILE A 277 -6.98 -14.36 -19.98
CA ILE A 277 -6.70 -14.11 -21.41
C ILE A 277 -8.00 -13.91 -22.23
N LEU A 278 -9.08 -14.57 -21.80
CA LEU A 278 -10.38 -14.53 -22.46
C LEU A 278 -11.35 -13.51 -21.87
N ILE A 279 -10.93 -12.71 -20.88
CA ILE A 279 -11.79 -11.75 -20.19
C ILE A 279 -11.33 -10.33 -20.50
N ARG A 280 -12.22 -9.46 -20.95
CA ARG A 280 -12.00 -8.02 -21.02
C ARG A 280 -12.35 -7.38 -19.67
N GLU A 281 -11.77 -6.24 -19.34
CA GLU A 281 -12.04 -5.53 -18.07
C GLU A 281 -13.54 -5.24 -17.83
N THR A 282 -14.31 -5.08 -18.91
CA THR A 282 -15.75 -4.83 -18.86
C THR A 282 -16.60 -6.10 -18.72
N ASP A 283 -16.00 -7.27 -18.90
CA ASP A 283 -16.74 -8.56 -18.91
C ASP A 283 -16.96 -9.04 -17.46
N LYS A 284 -18.21 -9.19 -17.07
CA LYS A 284 -18.63 -9.75 -15.78
C LYS A 284 -18.85 -11.28 -15.84
N LYS A 285 -18.15 -11.99 -16.72
CA LYS A 285 -18.31 -13.44 -16.86
C LYS A 285 -17.57 -14.18 -15.75
N PRO A 286 -18.25 -15.08 -15.02
CA PRO A 286 -17.60 -15.83 -13.96
C PRO A 286 -16.69 -16.93 -14.51
N LEU A 287 -15.57 -17.14 -13.83
CA LEU A 287 -14.85 -18.41 -13.88
C LEU A 287 -15.58 -19.39 -12.97
N VAL A 288 -16.11 -20.47 -13.53
CA VAL A 288 -16.91 -21.46 -12.80
C VAL A 288 -15.99 -22.57 -12.29
N PHE A 289 -16.02 -22.78 -11.00
CA PHE A 289 -15.37 -23.88 -10.30
C PHE A 289 -16.39 -25.02 -10.18
N ASN A 290 -16.18 -26.10 -10.89
CA ASN A 290 -16.97 -27.33 -10.77
C ASN A 290 -16.15 -28.35 -9.99
N ILE A 291 -16.50 -28.53 -8.74
CA ILE A 291 -15.79 -29.36 -7.76
C ILE A 291 -16.52 -30.68 -7.61
N LYS A 292 -15.89 -31.75 -8.09
CA LYS A 292 -16.43 -33.09 -8.04
C LYS A 292 -15.34 -34.10 -7.70
N ASP A 293 -15.67 -35.08 -6.88
CA ASP A 293 -14.73 -36.10 -6.44
C ASP A 293 -13.42 -35.47 -5.94
N GLN A 294 -12.26 -35.82 -6.49
CA GLN A 294 -10.96 -35.22 -6.21
C GLN A 294 -10.49 -34.32 -7.36
N SER A 295 -11.41 -33.69 -8.06
CA SER A 295 -11.12 -32.83 -9.22
C SER A 295 -11.80 -31.47 -9.09
N LEU A 296 -11.08 -30.44 -9.51
CA LEU A 296 -11.58 -29.10 -9.76
C LEU A 296 -11.50 -28.83 -11.27
N ASN A 297 -12.65 -28.73 -11.91
CA ASN A 297 -12.74 -28.32 -13.29
C ASN A 297 -13.09 -26.82 -13.37
N LEU A 298 -12.23 -26.04 -14.00
CA LEU A 298 -12.39 -24.59 -14.22
C LEU A 298 -12.97 -24.35 -15.60
N LYS A 299 -14.12 -23.69 -15.67
CA LYS A 299 -14.81 -23.36 -16.92
C LYS A 299 -15.06 -21.88 -17.06
N LEU A 300 -14.80 -21.36 -18.24
CA LEU A 300 -15.11 -19.99 -18.63
C LEU A 300 -15.67 -19.96 -20.04
N ASN A 301 -16.79 -19.27 -20.25
CA ASN A 301 -17.38 -19.03 -21.55
C ASN A 301 -17.54 -17.52 -21.78
N THR A 302 -16.88 -16.99 -22.81
CA THR A 302 -16.92 -15.57 -23.21
C THR A 302 -17.22 -15.46 -24.71
N VAL A 303 -17.40 -14.24 -25.18
CA VAL A 303 -17.51 -13.95 -26.61
C VAL A 303 -16.20 -14.19 -27.39
N LEU A 304 -15.06 -14.20 -26.70
CA LEU A 304 -13.73 -14.42 -27.28
C LEU A 304 -13.38 -15.92 -27.40
N GLY A 305 -14.06 -16.76 -26.63
CA GLY A 305 -13.79 -18.21 -26.62
C GLY A 305 -14.15 -18.85 -25.28
N SER A 306 -13.71 -20.07 -25.09
CA SER A 306 -13.96 -20.84 -23.86
C SER A 306 -12.67 -21.45 -23.32
N LEU A 307 -12.64 -21.62 -22.00
CA LEU A 307 -11.63 -22.36 -21.27
C LEU A 307 -12.29 -23.54 -20.56
N ASN A 308 -11.65 -24.71 -20.64
CA ASN A 308 -11.94 -25.87 -19.80
C ASN A 308 -10.61 -26.44 -19.31
N SER A 309 -10.44 -26.53 -18.00
CA SER A 309 -9.15 -26.85 -17.40
C SER A 309 -9.33 -27.62 -16.10
N ASP A 310 -8.65 -28.75 -15.96
CA ASP A 310 -8.79 -29.65 -14.84
C ASP A 310 -7.56 -29.61 -13.92
N LEU A 311 -7.81 -29.63 -12.59
CA LEU A 311 -6.80 -29.74 -11.55
C LEU A 311 -7.19 -30.87 -10.60
N LEU A 312 -6.18 -31.56 -10.05
CA LEU A 312 -6.37 -32.46 -8.93
C LEU A 312 -6.42 -31.64 -7.63
N VAL A 313 -7.36 -31.97 -6.78
CA VAL A 313 -7.54 -31.34 -5.46
C VAL A 313 -7.81 -32.39 -4.40
N ASN A 314 -7.44 -32.08 -3.15
CA ASN A 314 -7.91 -32.86 -2.01
C ASN A 314 -9.24 -32.24 -1.55
N LYS A 315 -10.34 -32.93 -1.85
CA LYS A 315 -11.71 -32.48 -1.52
C LYS A 315 -12.24 -33.22 -0.30
N SER A 316 -12.86 -32.47 0.59
CA SER A 316 -13.76 -33.01 1.60
C SER A 316 -15.13 -32.33 1.53
N GLY A 317 -16.20 -33.08 1.82
CA GLY A 317 -17.58 -32.60 1.78
C GLY A 317 -18.29 -32.78 0.44
N LYS A 318 -19.29 -31.94 0.15
CA LYS A 318 -20.23 -32.09 -0.98
C LYS A 318 -19.60 -31.65 -2.32
N ASP A 319 -20.15 -32.12 -3.42
CA ASP A 319 -19.89 -31.56 -4.73
C ASP A 319 -20.48 -30.15 -4.83
N LEU A 320 -19.80 -29.25 -5.53
CA LEU A 320 -20.21 -27.87 -5.62
C LEU A 320 -19.82 -27.26 -6.97
N MET A 321 -20.75 -26.48 -7.54
CA MET A 321 -20.47 -25.61 -8.68
C MET A 321 -20.70 -24.16 -8.28
N ILE A 322 -19.65 -23.32 -8.36
CA ILE A 322 -19.65 -21.94 -7.90
C ILE A 322 -18.86 -21.06 -8.86
N GLY A 323 -19.29 -19.81 -9.08
CA GLY A 323 -18.64 -18.89 -10.01
C GLY A 323 -17.99 -17.71 -9.30
N PHE A 324 -16.80 -17.32 -9.75
CA PHE A 324 -16.06 -16.19 -9.17
C PHE A 324 -15.57 -15.21 -10.23
N ASN A 325 -15.31 -13.98 -9.83
CA ASN A 325 -14.45 -13.10 -10.61
C ASN A 325 -13.00 -13.62 -10.52
N PRO A 326 -12.38 -14.04 -11.63
CA PRO A 326 -11.04 -14.62 -11.58
C PRO A 326 -9.99 -13.65 -11.05
N LYS A 327 -10.17 -12.33 -11.24
CA LYS A 327 -9.26 -11.32 -10.69
C LYS A 327 -9.20 -11.39 -9.16
N PHE A 328 -10.33 -11.57 -8.47
CA PHE A 328 -10.35 -11.63 -7.01
C PHE A 328 -9.66 -12.87 -6.45
N ILE A 329 -9.81 -14.00 -7.16
CA ILE A 329 -9.05 -15.22 -6.81
C ILE A 329 -7.55 -15.02 -7.06
N LEU A 330 -7.18 -14.42 -8.21
CA LEU A 330 -5.76 -14.15 -8.53
C LEU A 330 -5.10 -13.23 -7.53
N ASP A 331 -5.76 -12.13 -7.15
CA ASP A 331 -5.19 -11.16 -6.23
C ASP A 331 -4.88 -11.82 -4.88
N ALA A 332 -5.78 -12.67 -4.36
CA ALA A 332 -5.54 -13.44 -3.14
C ALA A 332 -4.41 -14.47 -3.30
N LEU A 333 -4.41 -15.25 -4.39
CA LEU A 333 -3.38 -16.29 -4.62
C LEU A 333 -1.98 -15.71 -4.82
N ARG A 334 -1.85 -14.49 -5.32
CA ARG A 334 -0.56 -13.83 -5.58
C ARG A 334 0.15 -13.40 -4.31
N VAL A 335 -0.58 -13.10 -3.25
CA VAL A 335 -0.01 -12.65 -1.98
C VAL A 335 0.22 -13.78 -0.99
N ILE A 336 -0.51 -14.89 -1.09
CA ILE A 336 -0.27 -16.09 -0.28
C ILE A 336 1.10 -16.69 -0.66
N GLU A 337 1.88 -17.07 0.34
CA GLU A 337 3.20 -17.68 0.16
C GLU A 337 3.19 -19.20 0.37
N ASP A 338 2.13 -19.75 0.98
CA ASP A 338 1.96 -21.19 1.21
C ASP A 338 2.01 -21.99 -0.09
N GLU A 339 2.57 -23.20 -0.05
CA GLU A 339 2.62 -24.12 -1.20
C GLU A 339 1.21 -24.64 -1.57
N GLU A 340 0.38 -24.87 -0.58
CA GLU A 340 -1.00 -25.30 -0.72
C GLU A 340 -1.97 -24.27 -0.16
N VAL A 341 -3.13 -24.13 -0.77
CA VAL A 341 -4.21 -23.26 -0.30
C VAL A 341 -5.48 -24.04 -0.07
N SER A 342 -6.20 -23.69 1.00
CA SER A 342 -7.49 -24.27 1.33
C SER A 342 -8.62 -23.28 1.06
N LEU A 343 -9.60 -23.71 0.27
CA LEU A 343 -10.80 -22.96 -0.04
C LEU A 343 -11.99 -23.62 0.69
N TYR A 344 -12.75 -22.83 1.41
CA TYR A 344 -13.89 -23.25 2.22
C TYR A 344 -15.16 -22.62 1.67
N MET A 345 -16.17 -23.42 1.36
CA MET A 345 -17.41 -23.02 0.71
C MET A 345 -18.60 -23.72 1.35
N THR A 346 -19.72 -23.02 1.51
CA THR A 346 -20.96 -23.62 2.03
C THR A 346 -21.90 -24.00 0.86
N ASN A 347 -22.13 -23.11 -0.08
CA ASN A 347 -22.98 -23.32 -1.25
C ASN A 347 -22.64 -22.33 -2.37
N SER A 348 -23.32 -22.42 -3.50
CA SER A 348 -23.06 -21.60 -4.69
C SER A 348 -23.38 -20.10 -4.55
N LYS A 349 -24.01 -19.68 -3.46
CA LYS A 349 -24.40 -18.28 -3.20
C LYS A 349 -23.73 -17.66 -1.98
N ALA A 350 -23.12 -18.48 -1.13
CA ALA A 350 -22.38 -18.05 0.04
C ALA A 350 -20.93 -17.70 -0.33
N PRO A 351 -20.27 -16.85 0.48
CA PRO A 351 -18.87 -16.52 0.25
C PRO A 351 -17.95 -17.74 0.23
N CYS A 352 -16.86 -17.65 -0.55
CA CYS A 352 -15.72 -18.54 -0.43
C CYS A 352 -14.69 -17.91 0.52
N PHE A 353 -14.15 -18.69 1.43
CA PHE A 353 -13.05 -18.29 2.28
C PHE A 353 -11.77 -19.00 1.84
N ILE A 354 -10.70 -18.24 1.69
CA ILE A 354 -9.33 -18.75 1.52
C ILE A 354 -8.59 -18.36 2.79
N ARG A 355 -8.10 -19.34 3.56
CA ARG A 355 -7.44 -19.09 4.84
C ARG A 355 -6.53 -20.25 5.23
N ASP A 356 -5.52 -19.94 6.04
CA ASP A 356 -4.70 -20.94 6.71
C ASP A 356 -5.40 -21.48 7.99
N GLU A 357 -4.82 -22.50 8.61
CA GLU A 357 -5.37 -23.11 9.82
C GLU A 357 -5.33 -22.19 11.06
N LYS A 358 -4.40 -21.24 11.08
CA LYS A 358 -4.22 -20.28 12.17
C LYS A 358 -5.02 -19.00 11.98
N ASN A 359 -5.65 -18.83 10.82
CA ASN A 359 -6.30 -17.58 10.40
C ASN A 359 -5.32 -16.38 10.42
N SER A 360 -4.05 -16.59 10.07
CA SER A 360 -3.09 -15.50 9.95
C SER A 360 -3.47 -14.57 8.79
N TYR A 361 -4.12 -15.13 7.76
CA TYR A 361 -4.86 -14.40 6.72
C TYR A 361 -6.23 -15.02 6.46
N ILE A 362 -7.19 -14.19 6.10
CA ILE A 362 -8.54 -14.61 5.67
C ILE A 362 -8.95 -13.78 4.47
N TYR A 363 -9.20 -14.42 3.34
CA TYR A 363 -9.77 -13.79 2.15
C TYR A 363 -11.18 -14.31 1.93
N LEU A 364 -12.14 -13.42 2.00
CA LEU A 364 -13.55 -13.69 1.69
C LEU A 364 -13.84 -13.16 0.29
N ILE A 365 -14.39 -14.00 -0.59
CA ILE A 365 -14.73 -13.65 -1.96
C ILE A 365 -16.17 -14.00 -2.24
N LEU A 366 -16.98 -13.01 -2.62
CA LEU A 366 -18.37 -13.21 -2.98
C LEU A 366 -18.47 -13.91 -4.35
N PRO A 367 -19.35 -14.92 -4.50
CA PRO A 367 -19.57 -15.56 -5.78
C PRO A 367 -20.39 -14.68 -6.73
N ILE A 368 -20.23 -14.96 -8.02
CA ILE A 368 -21.05 -14.40 -9.10
C ILE A 368 -22.12 -15.40 -9.48
N ASN A 369 -23.38 -14.96 -9.53
CA ASN A 369 -24.48 -15.78 -10.02
C ASN A 369 -24.34 -16.04 -11.52
N PHE A 370 -24.56 -17.28 -11.92
CA PHE A 370 -24.53 -17.71 -13.32
C PHE A 370 -25.58 -18.77 -13.62
N ASN A 371 -25.91 -18.95 -14.91
CA ASN A 371 -26.80 -20.01 -15.34
C ASN A 371 -26.00 -21.31 -15.45
N GLN A 372 -26.28 -22.29 -14.59
CA GLN A 372 -25.58 -23.59 -14.56
C GLN A 372 -25.74 -24.38 -15.86
N ALA A 373 -26.86 -24.21 -16.56
CA ALA A 373 -27.11 -24.91 -17.85
C ALA A 373 -26.19 -24.41 -19.00
N ALA A 374 -25.47 -23.30 -18.78
CA ALA A 374 -24.52 -22.76 -19.78
C ALA A 374 -23.08 -23.26 -19.59
N TYR A 375 -22.83 -24.10 -18.57
CA TYR A 375 -21.53 -24.65 -18.21
C TYR A 375 -21.61 -26.16 -17.98
#